data_464154dfa436d0d66fb0819998130742
#
_entry.id   464154dfa436d0d66fb0819998130742
#
_cell.length_a   1.000
_cell.length_b   1.000
_cell.length_c   1.000
_cell.angle_alpha   90.00
_cell.angle_beta   90.00
_cell.angle_gamma   90.00
#
_symmetry.space_group_name_H-M   'P 1'
#
loop_
_entity.id
_entity.type
_entity.pdbx_description
1 polymer ?
#
loop_
_entity_poly.entity_id
_entity_poly.type
_entity_poly.pdbx_seq_one_letter_code
_entity_poly.pdbx_strand_id
1 'polypeptide(L)'
;TSLYPSIIMTLNISPETKQEVIQDFDGHKFIKNVPMTYRSNEREWSSPDELRSWLEEKKYSVAANGVVYDTQEKGFIPSILEKWFAERVEYKNLRKKYEKEGDEAKAEYFDRLQLVTKILLNSFYGVLGNPTFRFNDPDNAVAITSTGQQLIKFTADIGNKFYTRELGKKKDYCIYTDTDSTFFSSL
;
A
#
# COMPACT_ATOMS: atom_id res chain seq x y z
N THR A 1 -1.02 -1.98 12.11
CA THR A 1 -0.75 -2.42 10.75
C THR A 1 -1.90 -2.04 9.85
N SER A 2 -1.64 -1.31 8.80
CA SER A 2 -2.64 -0.78 7.87
C SER A 2 -2.04 -0.67 6.47
N LEU A 3 -1.05 -1.55 6.14
CA LEU A 3 -0.32 -1.47 4.87
C LEU A 3 -1.27 -1.57 3.68
N TYR A 4 -2.10 -2.61 3.62
CA TYR A 4 -3.00 -2.82 2.49
C TYR A 4 -4.05 -1.70 2.33
N PRO A 5 -4.77 -1.28 3.38
CA PRO A 5 -5.61 -0.08 3.29
C PRO A 5 -4.86 1.16 2.81
N SER A 6 -3.63 1.37 3.29
CA SER A 6 -2.82 2.52 2.87
C SER A 6 -2.44 2.45 1.39
N ILE A 7 -2.07 1.27 0.87
CA ILE A 7 -1.79 1.06 -0.56
C ILE A 7 -3.04 1.37 -1.39
N ILE A 8 -4.20 0.84 -1.00
CA ILE A 8 -5.47 1.07 -1.70
C ILE A 8 -5.78 2.57 -1.77
N MET A 9 -5.68 3.27 -0.64
CA MET A 9 -5.96 4.72 -0.58
C MET A 9 -4.94 5.55 -1.36
N THR A 10 -3.65 5.20 -1.29
CA THR A 10 -2.58 5.97 -1.94
C THR A 10 -2.60 5.81 -3.46
N LEU A 11 -2.82 4.60 -3.95
CA LEU A 11 -2.86 4.31 -5.38
C LEU A 11 -4.24 4.51 -5.99
N ASN A 12 -5.25 4.82 -5.17
CA ASN A 12 -6.65 4.95 -5.59
C ASN A 12 -7.21 3.67 -6.22
N ILE A 13 -6.87 2.51 -5.64
CA ILE A 13 -7.28 1.20 -6.16
C ILE A 13 -8.78 1.00 -5.99
N SER A 14 -9.50 0.99 -7.11
CA SER A 14 -10.94 0.73 -7.18
C SER A 14 -11.28 0.25 -8.59
N PRO A 15 -12.35 -0.56 -8.78
CA PRO A 15 -12.70 -1.05 -10.12
C PRO A 15 -12.91 0.07 -11.15
N GLU A 16 -13.56 1.17 -10.75
CA GLU A 16 -13.88 2.29 -11.62
C GLU A 16 -12.70 3.22 -11.92
N THR A 17 -11.64 3.18 -11.10
CA THR A 17 -10.43 3.99 -11.31
C THR A 17 -9.38 3.27 -12.15
N LYS A 18 -9.52 1.95 -12.36
CA LYS A 18 -8.60 1.14 -13.16
C LYS A 18 -8.64 1.59 -14.62
N GLN A 19 -7.48 1.86 -15.20
CA GLN A 19 -7.31 2.32 -16.56
C GLN A 19 -6.72 1.21 -17.44
N GLU A 20 -5.43 1.10 -17.50
CA GLU A 20 -4.72 0.14 -18.33
C GLU A 20 -3.71 -0.69 -17.51
N VAL A 21 -3.16 -1.72 -18.14
CA VAL A 21 -2.15 -2.59 -17.52
C VAL A 21 -0.87 -2.51 -18.34
N ILE A 22 0.23 -2.15 -17.69
CA ILE A 22 1.56 -2.18 -18.31
C ILE A 22 2.06 -3.62 -18.22
N GLN A 23 2.33 -4.22 -19.37
CA GLN A 23 2.77 -5.62 -19.48
C GLN A 23 4.19 -5.76 -18.95
N ASP A 24 4.47 -6.89 -18.31
CA ASP A 24 5.79 -7.24 -17.76
C ASP A 24 6.41 -6.14 -16.89
N PHE A 25 5.57 -5.35 -16.20
CA PHE A 25 6.00 -4.23 -15.39
C PHE A 25 6.84 -4.72 -14.20
N ASP A 26 8.07 -4.20 -14.12
CA ASP A 26 8.97 -4.39 -12.98
C ASP A 26 9.13 -3.08 -12.21
N GLY A 27 8.32 -2.91 -11.17
CA GLY A 27 8.34 -1.70 -10.37
C GLY A 27 9.68 -1.43 -9.67
N HIS A 28 10.48 -2.47 -9.39
CA HIS A 28 11.81 -2.28 -8.79
C HIS A 28 12.78 -1.64 -9.80
N LYS A 29 12.77 -2.10 -11.05
CA LYS A 29 13.54 -1.48 -12.13
C LYS A 29 13.02 -0.07 -12.44
N PHE A 30 11.70 0.12 -12.44
CA PHE A 30 11.07 1.42 -12.64
C PHE A 30 11.51 2.44 -11.59
N ILE A 31 11.44 2.09 -10.29
CA ILE A 31 11.89 2.96 -9.20
C ILE A 31 13.39 3.28 -9.30
N LYS A 32 14.21 2.32 -9.71
CA LYS A 32 15.66 2.50 -9.90
C LYS A 32 16.04 3.17 -11.21
N ASN A 33 15.08 3.56 -12.01
CA ASN A 33 15.29 4.18 -13.33
C ASN A 33 16.17 3.34 -14.27
N VAL A 34 16.01 2.01 -14.23
CA VAL A 34 16.73 1.11 -15.14
C VAL A 34 16.17 1.29 -16.55
N PRO A 35 17.02 1.61 -17.55
CA PRO A 35 16.56 1.80 -18.93
C PRO A 35 15.88 0.55 -19.48
N MET A 36 14.61 0.67 -19.79
CA MET A 36 13.80 -0.37 -20.43
C MET A 36 12.55 0.24 -21.06
N THR A 37 12.00 -0.46 -22.05
CA THR A 37 10.74 -0.12 -22.69
C THR A 37 9.58 -0.69 -21.91
N TYR A 38 8.52 0.09 -21.78
CA TYR A 38 7.26 -0.31 -21.16
C TYR A 38 6.15 -0.33 -22.21
N ARG A 39 5.22 -1.25 -22.10
CA ARG A 39 4.12 -1.43 -23.06
C ARG A 39 2.81 -1.71 -22.35
N SER A 40 1.74 -1.14 -22.91
CA SER A 40 0.37 -1.58 -22.65
C SER A 40 -0.28 -2.02 -23.97
N ASN A 41 -1.56 -2.36 -23.93
CA ASN A 41 -2.30 -2.67 -25.17
C ASN A 41 -2.51 -1.44 -26.07
N GLU A 42 -2.39 -0.23 -25.52
CA GLU A 42 -2.71 1.02 -26.21
C GLU A 42 -1.47 1.81 -26.62
N ARG A 43 -0.33 1.62 -25.93
CA ARG A 43 0.85 2.47 -26.11
C ARG A 43 2.15 1.82 -25.65
N GLU A 44 3.24 2.46 -26.04
CA GLU A 44 4.60 2.09 -25.67
C GLU A 44 5.35 3.32 -25.14
N TRP A 45 6.18 3.13 -24.13
CA TRP A 45 7.11 4.13 -23.56
C TRP A 45 8.52 3.61 -23.65
N SER A 46 9.42 4.40 -24.27
CA SER A 46 10.80 4.01 -24.56
C SER A 46 11.70 4.02 -23.32
N SER A 47 11.24 4.64 -22.22
CA SER A 47 12.03 4.79 -20.98
C SER A 47 11.16 4.93 -19.76
N PRO A 48 11.72 4.70 -18.55
CA PRO A 48 11.05 4.99 -17.29
C PRO A 48 10.61 6.46 -17.16
N ASP A 49 11.41 7.40 -17.66
CA ASP A 49 11.11 8.83 -17.54
C ASP A 49 9.94 9.23 -18.41
N GLU A 50 9.81 8.66 -19.60
CA GLU A 50 8.66 8.88 -20.47
C GLU A 50 7.37 8.35 -19.82
N LEU A 51 7.43 7.14 -19.23
CA LEU A 51 6.31 6.59 -18.50
C LEU A 51 5.94 7.46 -17.29
N ARG A 52 6.91 7.96 -16.51
CA ARG A 52 6.65 8.86 -15.38
C ARG A 52 5.97 10.15 -15.82
N SER A 53 6.51 10.79 -16.86
CA SER A 53 5.94 12.02 -17.39
C SER A 53 4.49 11.83 -17.81
N TRP A 54 4.19 10.71 -18.44
CA TRP A 54 2.82 10.37 -18.84
C TRP A 54 1.92 10.12 -17.62
N LEU A 55 2.38 9.39 -16.60
CA LEU A 55 1.62 9.16 -15.36
C LEU A 55 1.32 10.48 -14.65
N GLU A 56 2.29 11.38 -14.57
CA GLU A 56 2.15 12.70 -13.95
C GLU A 56 1.18 13.59 -14.73
N GLU A 57 1.31 13.67 -16.07
CA GLU A 57 0.43 14.45 -16.93
C GLU A 57 -1.03 14.00 -16.79
N LYS A 58 -1.27 12.70 -16.76
CA LYS A 58 -2.60 12.11 -16.65
C LYS A 58 -3.12 12.08 -15.22
N LYS A 59 -2.28 12.37 -14.23
CA LYS A 59 -2.57 12.16 -12.80
C LYS A 59 -2.94 10.70 -12.51
N TYR A 60 -2.11 9.79 -12.98
CA TYR A 60 -2.28 8.37 -12.75
C TYR A 60 -1.27 7.84 -11.74
N SER A 61 -1.66 6.80 -11.03
CA SER A 61 -0.76 5.97 -10.21
C SER A 61 -0.54 4.63 -10.91
N VAL A 62 0.57 3.97 -10.60
CA VAL A 62 0.85 2.61 -11.09
C VAL A 62 1.21 1.69 -9.93
N ALA A 63 0.57 0.53 -9.86
CA ALA A 63 0.86 -0.50 -8.90
C ALA A 63 2.02 -1.39 -9.37
N ALA A 64 2.60 -2.15 -8.46
CA ALA A 64 3.76 -2.98 -8.73
C ALA A 64 3.54 -4.10 -9.77
N ASN A 65 2.29 -4.47 -10.03
CA ASN A 65 1.90 -5.40 -11.08
C ASN A 65 1.61 -4.71 -12.43
N GLY A 66 1.86 -3.39 -12.55
CA GLY A 66 1.65 -2.64 -13.77
C GLY A 66 0.23 -2.10 -13.99
N VAL A 67 -0.70 -2.35 -13.08
CA VAL A 67 -2.05 -1.77 -13.18
C VAL A 67 -1.99 -0.29 -12.89
N VAL A 68 -2.59 0.51 -13.77
CA VAL A 68 -2.66 1.97 -13.71
C VAL A 68 -4.03 2.39 -13.20
N TYR A 69 -4.07 3.38 -12.31
CA TYR A 69 -5.30 3.93 -11.73
C TYR A 69 -5.35 5.43 -11.90
N ASP A 70 -6.53 5.93 -12.24
CA ASP A 70 -6.83 7.37 -12.24
C ASP A 70 -6.88 7.90 -10.80
N THR A 71 -6.21 9.03 -10.55
CA THR A 71 -6.20 9.69 -9.23
C THR A 71 -6.89 11.06 -9.23
N GLN A 72 -7.53 11.45 -10.33
CA GLN A 72 -8.22 12.74 -10.43
C GLN A 72 -9.47 12.77 -9.55
N GLU A 73 -10.24 11.67 -9.58
CA GLU A 73 -11.38 11.49 -8.70
C GLU A 73 -11.12 10.29 -7.78
N LYS A 74 -11.51 10.44 -6.52
CA LYS A 74 -11.32 9.38 -5.55
C LYS A 74 -12.30 8.25 -5.78
N GLY A 75 -11.79 7.04 -5.91
CA GLY A 75 -12.57 5.83 -6.04
C GLY A 75 -13.45 5.55 -4.79
N PHE A 76 -14.55 4.80 -4.99
CA PHE A 76 -15.45 4.52 -3.87
C PHE A 76 -14.81 3.65 -2.79
N ILE A 77 -13.94 2.69 -3.16
CA ILE A 77 -13.22 1.84 -2.21
C ILE A 77 -12.26 2.66 -1.34
N PRO A 78 -11.33 3.45 -1.90
CA PRO A 78 -10.52 4.38 -1.13
C PRO A 78 -11.33 5.32 -0.22
N SER A 79 -12.46 5.84 -0.71
CA SER A 79 -13.33 6.73 0.09
C SER A 79 -13.90 6.05 1.33
N ILE A 80 -14.36 4.81 1.20
CA ILE A 80 -14.85 4.02 2.34
C ILE A 80 -13.71 3.74 3.33
N LEU A 81 -12.55 3.34 2.84
CA LEU A 81 -11.41 3.03 3.70
C LEU A 81 -10.88 4.26 4.45
N GLU A 82 -10.86 5.43 3.81
CA GLU A 82 -10.50 6.69 4.50
C GLU A 82 -11.46 7.03 5.62
N LYS A 83 -12.77 6.91 5.36
CA LYS A 83 -13.78 7.13 6.40
C LYS A 83 -13.55 6.22 7.61
N TRP A 84 -13.41 4.91 7.37
CA TRP A 84 -13.15 3.97 8.46
C TRP A 84 -11.80 4.20 9.16
N PHE A 85 -10.79 4.64 8.42
CA PHE A 85 -9.51 4.99 9.01
C PHE A 85 -9.62 6.20 9.93
N ALA A 86 -10.34 7.25 9.51
CA ALA A 86 -10.60 8.42 10.32
C ALA A 86 -11.40 8.08 11.59
N GLU A 87 -12.49 7.31 11.46
CA GLU A 87 -13.27 6.82 12.58
C GLU A 87 -12.41 6.03 13.59
N ARG A 88 -11.54 5.16 13.09
CA ARG A 88 -10.62 4.40 13.95
C ARG A 88 -9.66 5.31 14.72
N VAL A 89 -9.15 6.37 14.09
CA VAL A 89 -8.28 7.35 14.78
C VAL A 89 -9.05 8.06 15.87
N GLU A 90 -10.29 8.46 15.60
CA GLU A 90 -11.18 9.08 16.58
C GLU A 90 -11.45 8.15 17.76
N TYR A 91 -11.83 6.89 17.53
CA TYR A 91 -12.07 5.90 18.60
C TYR A 91 -10.83 5.67 19.47
N LYS A 92 -9.64 5.64 18.88
CA LYS A 92 -8.38 5.55 19.64
C LYS A 92 -8.15 6.78 20.53
N ASN A 93 -8.49 7.98 20.03
CA ASN A 93 -8.34 9.20 20.81
C ASN A 93 -9.36 9.25 21.96
N LEU A 94 -10.62 8.85 21.70
CA LEU A 94 -11.65 8.75 22.72
C LEU A 94 -11.30 7.71 23.79
N ARG A 95 -10.80 6.54 23.39
CA ARG A 95 -10.29 5.54 24.32
C ARG A 95 -9.25 6.14 25.28
N LYS A 96 -8.20 6.77 24.72
CA LYS A 96 -7.13 7.39 25.53
C LYS A 96 -7.64 8.50 26.45
N LYS A 97 -8.66 9.25 26.01
CA LYS A 97 -9.31 10.29 26.80
C LYS A 97 -9.98 9.67 28.03
N TYR A 98 -10.85 8.66 27.83
CA TYR A 98 -11.59 8.02 28.92
C TYR A 98 -10.68 7.20 29.83
N GLU A 99 -9.61 6.60 29.35
CA GLU A 99 -8.55 6.00 30.18
C GLU A 99 -7.97 7.03 31.18
N LYS A 100 -7.69 8.27 30.71
CA LYS A 100 -7.16 9.34 31.57
C LYS A 100 -8.20 9.88 32.58
N GLU A 101 -9.47 9.85 32.21
CA GLU A 101 -10.60 10.28 33.06
C GLU A 101 -11.00 9.21 34.08
N GLY A 102 -10.45 7.98 33.99
CA GLY A 102 -10.79 6.85 34.84
C GLY A 102 -12.15 6.20 34.53
N ASP A 103 -12.73 6.49 33.36
CA ASP A 103 -13.98 5.87 32.88
C ASP A 103 -13.63 4.60 32.07
N GLU A 104 -13.37 3.51 32.81
CA GLU A 104 -12.98 2.23 32.22
C GLU A 104 -14.05 1.67 31.26
N ALA A 105 -15.32 1.86 31.57
CA ALA A 105 -16.42 1.35 30.74
C ALA A 105 -16.43 2.00 29.34
N LYS A 106 -16.28 3.32 29.28
CA LYS A 106 -16.17 4.03 27.99
C LYS A 106 -14.84 3.73 27.28
N ALA A 107 -13.76 3.63 28.01
CA ALA A 107 -12.46 3.27 27.44
C ALA A 107 -12.55 1.89 26.74
N GLU A 108 -13.13 0.89 27.38
CA GLU A 108 -13.36 -0.44 26.82
C GLU A 108 -14.29 -0.40 25.61
N TYR A 109 -15.38 0.38 25.66
CA TYR A 109 -16.31 0.54 24.56
C TYR A 109 -15.60 1.07 23.30
N PHE A 110 -14.81 2.13 23.43
CA PHE A 110 -14.06 2.68 22.27
C PHE A 110 -12.89 1.79 21.83
N ASP A 111 -12.30 1.00 22.73
CA ASP A 111 -11.31 -0.01 22.34
C ASP A 111 -11.94 -1.10 21.45
N ARG A 112 -13.13 -1.57 21.79
CA ARG A 112 -13.87 -2.52 20.94
C ARG A 112 -14.22 -1.93 19.58
N LEU A 113 -14.70 -0.68 19.52
CA LEU A 113 -15.03 -0.01 18.26
C LEU A 113 -13.78 0.13 17.35
N GLN A 114 -12.64 0.59 17.88
CA GLN A 114 -11.42 0.71 17.09
C GLN A 114 -10.90 -0.66 16.61
N LEU A 115 -11.13 -1.72 17.39
CA LEU A 115 -10.73 -3.08 17.00
C LEU A 115 -11.61 -3.60 15.86
N VAL A 116 -12.92 -3.43 15.94
CA VAL A 116 -13.85 -3.81 14.85
C VAL A 116 -13.50 -3.06 13.57
N THR A 117 -13.29 -1.76 13.65
CA THR A 117 -12.91 -0.95 12.49
C THR A 117 -11.55 -1.40 11.90
N LYS A 118 -10.59 -1.79 12.76
CA LYS A 118 -9.32 -2.38 12.30
C LYS A 118 -9.54 -3.67 11.52
N ILE A 119 -10.43 -4.54 12.01
CA ILE A 119 -10.76 -5.80 11.34
C ILE A 119 -11.40 -5.51 9.97
N LEU A 120 -12.38 -4.61 9.90
CA LEU A 120 -13.01 -4.20 8.64
C LEU A 120 -12.00 -3.68 7.62
N LEU A 121 -11.12 -2.75 8.02
CA LEU A 121 -10.05 -2.21 7.17
C LEU A 121 -9.14 -3.30 6.60
N ASN A 122 -8.71 -4.25 7.42
CA ASN A 122 -7.77 -5.29 6.99
C ASN A 122 -8.47 -6.41 6.18
N SER A 123 -9.75 -6.68 6.44
CA SER A 123 -10.51 -7.70 5.72
C SER A 123 -10.88 -7.27 4.31
N PHE A 124 -10.89 -5.96 4.04
CA PHE A 124 -11.34 -5.44 2.76
C PHE A 124 -10.50 -5.96 1.58
N TYR A 125 -9.19 -6.07 1.77
CA TYR A 125 -8.30 -6.70 0.80
C TYR A 125 -8.75 -8.14 0.46
N GLY A 126 -9.05 -8.95 1.47
CA GLY A 126 -9.50 -10.34 1.28
C GLY A 126 -10.81 -10.45 0.50
N VAL A 127 -11.69 -9.47 0.68
CA VAL A 127 -12.97 -9.40 -0.05
C VAL A 127 -12.75 -9.10 -1.53
N LEU A 128 -11.81 -8.22 -1.87
CA LEU A 128 -11.47 -7.90 -3.28
C LEU A 128 -10.97 -9.12 -4.05
N GLY A 129 -10.27 -10.03 -3.39
CA GLY A 129 -9.81 -11.29 -3.98
C GLY A 129 -10.86 -12.42 -3.99
N ASN A 130 -12.04 -12.22 -3.41
CA ASN A 130 -13.07 -13.24 -3.33
C ASN A 130 -13.92 -13.28 -4.61
N PRO A 131 -13.95 -14.40 -5.37
CA PRO A 131 -14.70 -14.51 -6.62
C PRO A 131 -16.22 -14.27 -6.49
N THR A 132 -16.78 -14.43 -5.29
CA THR A 132 -18.22 -14.18 -5.04
C THR A 132 -18.52 -12.71 -4.72
N PHE A 133 -17.52 -11.89 -4.55
CA PHE A 133 -17.71 -10.48 -4.26
C PHE A 133 -18.05 -9.70 -5.53
N ARG A 134 -19.07 -8.82 -5.45
CA ARG A 134 -19.56 -8.04 -6.59
C ARG A 134 -18.47 -7.22 -7.30
N PHE A 135 -17.49 -6.73 -6.56
CA PHE A 135 -16.38 -5.91 -7.04
C PHE A 135 -15.07 -6.68 -7.06
N ASN A 136 -15.15 -8.01 -7.18
CA ASN A 136 -13.96 -8.84 -7.36
C ASN A 136 -13.21 -8.43 -8.63
N ASP A 137 -11.95 -8.12 -8.46
CA ASP A 137 -11.00 -7.90 -9.55
C ASP A 137 -9.64 -8.48 -9.12
N PRO A 138 -9.22 -9.62 -9.71
CA PRO A 138 -7.95 -10.25 -9.38
C PRO A 138 -6.74 -9.34 -9.57
N ASP A 139 -6.75 -8.46 -10.58
CA ASP A 139 -5.65 -7.53 -10.83
C ASP A 139 -5.51 -6.52 -9.69
N ASN A 140 -6.65 -6.03 -9.14
CA ASN A 140 -6.66 -5.15 -7.98
C ASN A 140 -6.11 -5.86 -6.73
N ALA A 141 -6.46 -7.13 -6.51
CA ALA A 141 -5.94 -7.91 -5.40
C ALA A 141 -4.42 -8.13 -5.53
N VAL A 142 -3.95 -8.46 -6.74
CA VAL A 142 -2.51 -8.61 -7.03
C VAL A 142 -1.78 -7.26 -6.92
N ALA A 143 -2.39 -6.15 -7.36
CA ALA A 143 -1.82 -4.82 -7.22
C ALA A 143 -1.47 -4.47 -5.77
N ILE A 144 -2.37 -4.79 -4.83
CA ILE A 144 -2.17 -4.52 -3.41
C ILE A 144 -1.01 -5.35 -2.85
N THR A 145 -1.01 -6.66 -3.10
CA THR A 145 0.01 -7.56 -2.55
C THR A 145 1.38 -7.36 -3.17
N SER A 146 1.47 -7.21 -4.49
CA SER A 146 2.74 -6.96 -5.18
C SER A 146 3.36 -5.63 -4.77
N THR A 147 2.54 -4.58 -4.60
CA THR A 147 3.01 -3.29 -4.09
C THR A 147 3.50 -3.41 -2.66
N GLY A 148 2.78 -4.13 -1.79
CA GLY A 148 3.24 -4.42 -0.43
C GLY A 148 4.58 -5.16 -0.40
N GLN A 149 4.74 -6.18 -1.25
CA GLN A 149 6.00 -6.90 -1.39
C GLN A 149 7.16 -6.01 -1.86
N GLN A 150 6.90 -5.09 -2.79
CA GLN A 150 7.92 -4.13 -3.21
C GLN A 150 8.32 -3.16 -2.12
N LEU A 151 7.36 -2.64 -1.38
CA LEU A 151 7.61 -1.72 -0.26
C LEU A 151 8.47 -2.37 0.83
N ILE A 152 8.18 -3.63 1.20
CA ILE A 152 8.98 -4.32 2.22
C ILE A 152 10.40 -4.61 1.74
N LYS A 153 10.58 -5.04 0.47
CA LYS A 153 11.90 -5.24 -0.14
C LYS A 153 12.71 -3.94 -0.20
N PHE A 154 12.06 -2.85 -0.59
CA PHE A 154 12.68 -1.53 -0.63
C PHE A 154 13.11 -1.07 0.77
N THR A 155 12.29 -1.31 1.79
CA THR A 155 12.63 -1.01 3.19
C THR A 155 13.83 -1.81 3.66
N ALA A 156 13.90 -3.10 3.34
CA ALA A 156 15.04 -3.96 3.65
C ALA A 156 16.32 -3.47 2.96
N ASP A 157 16.25 -3.09 1.69
CA ASP A 157 17.39 -2.54 0.93
C ASP A 157 17.91 -1.23 1.55
N ILE A 158 17.02 -0.32 1.94
CA ILE A 158 17.40 0.94 2.59
C ILE A 158 18.05 0.67 3.95
N GLY A 159 17.44 -0.20 4.75
CA GLY A 159 17.98 -0.58 6.06
C GLY A 159 19.38 -1.19 5.93
N ASN A 160 19.59 -2.10 4.97
CA ASN A 160 20.91 -2.69 4.71
C ASN A 160 21.95 -1.63 4.27
N LYS A 161 21.57 -0.66 3.45
CA LYS A 161 22.46 0.45 3.08
C LYS A 161 22.81 1.32 4.29
N PHE A 162 21.83 1.62 5.13
CA PHE A 162 22.01 2.39 6.36
C PHE A 162 23.01 1.69 7.29
N TYR A 163 22.75 0.42 7.65
CA TYR A 163 23.64 -0.33 8.54
C TYR A 163 25.03 -0.58 7.94
N THR A 164 25.12 -0.80 6.62
CA THR A 164 26.43 -0.90 5.94
C THR A 164 27.26 0.38 6.11
N ARG A 165 26.62 1.55 5.98
CA ARG A 165 27.27 2.85 6.17
C ARG A 165 27.69 3.06 7.62
N GLU A 166 26.78 2.82 8.57
CA GLU A 166 27.04 3.08 9.99
C GLU A 166 28.06 2.09 10.61
N LEU A 167 28.04 0.83 10.20
CA LEU A 167 28.88 -0.22 10.79
C LEU A 167 30.14 -0.55 9.94
N GLY A 168 30.28 0.04 8.75
CA GLY A 168 31.44 -0.12 7.88
C GLY A 168 31.62 -1.52 7.27
N LYS A 169 30.64 -2.40 7.40
CA LYS A 169 30.68 -3.78 6.88
C LYS A 169 29.49 -4.02 5.96
N LYS A 170 29.76 -4.55 4.77
CA LYS A 170 28.71 -4.95 3.83
C LYS A 170 28.24 -6.37 4.15
N LYS A 171 27.07 -6.49 4.72
CA LYS A 171 26.35 -7.77 4.93
C LYS A 171 24.85 -7.55 4.83
N ASP A 172 24.07 -8.63 4.82
CA ASP A 172 22.63 -8.54 5.00
C ASP A 172 22.31 -8.40 6.50
N TYR A 173 21.80 -7.26 6.88
CA TYR A 173 21.37 -6.94 8.25
C TYR A 173 19.89 -7.25 8.47
N CYS A 174 19.12 -7.42 7.38
CA CYS A 174 17.72 -7.76 7.45
C CYS A 174 17.58 -9.25 7.78
N ILE A 175 17.13 -9.56 9.01
CA ILE A 175 17.02 -10.94 9.50
C ILE A 175 15.63 -11.54 9.34
N TYR A 176 14.60 -10.68 9.25
CA TYR A 176 13.22 -11.14 9.13
C TYR A 176 12.34 -10.01 8.59
N THR A 177 11.38 -10.38 7.76
CA THR A 177 10.33 -9.49 7.26
C THR A 177 8.98 -10.17 7.39
N ASP A 178 7.96 -9.42 7.79
CA ASP A 178 6.58 -9.90 7.84
C ASP A 178 5.62 -8.78 7.43
N THR A 179 4.93 -8.98 6.33
CA THR A 179 3.88 -8.12 5.75
C THR A 179 4.26 -6.64 5.70
N ASP A 180 4.37 -5.97 6.85
CA ASP A 180 4.63 -4.52 7.02
C ASP A 180 5.70 -4.21 8.07
N SER A 181 6.49 -5.20 8.43
CA SER A 181 7.59 -5.05 9.39
C SER A 181 8.89 -5.65 8.88
N THR A 182 10.00 -4.99 9.20
CA THR A 182 11.36 -5.43 8.85
C THR A 182 12.22 -5.37 10.09
N PHE A 183 12.89 -6.47 10.41
CA PHE A 183 13.77 -6.59 11.55
C PHE A 183 15.23 -6.64 11.10
N PHE A 184 16.06 -5.84 11.75
CA PHE A 184 17.48 -5.76 11.47
C PHE A 184 18.28 -6.17 12.70
N SER A 185 19.44 -6.83 12.48
CA SER A 185 20.45 -7.10 13.50
C SER A 185 21.67 -6.23 13.27
N SER A 186 22.12 -5.55 14.31
CA SER A 186 23.38 -4.77 14.31
C SER A 186 24.61 -5.58 14.72
N LEU A 187 24.43 -6.87 15.03
CA LEU A 187 25.49 -7.79 15.49
C LEU A 187 26.28 -8.43 14.34
#